data_15674c9bccb5efa3d4b302fce5bb5aaa
#
_entry.id   15674c9bccb5efa3d4b302fce5bb5aaa
#
_cell.length_a   1.000
_cell.length_b   1.000
_cell.length_c   1.000
_cell.angle_alpha   90.00
_cell.angle_beta   90.00
_cell.angle_gamma   90.00
#
_symmetry.space_group_name_H-M   'P 1'
#
loop_
_entity.id
_entity.type
_entity.pdbx_description
1 polymer ?
#
loop_
_entity_poly.entity_id
_entity_poly.type
_entity_poly.pdbx_seq_one_letter_code
_entity_poly.pdbx_strand_id
1 'polypeptide(L)'
;MIQMNAEIYKLDEQFDKKMRELKKKEEYLEDNLSYVLHSTEQLKDEIYRIADGELPVEAYTDIFQMDTNAELFRKEVLEQIDDISEERSKFRWDYEEQLDALYKKKAKKQNN
;
A
#
# COMPACT_ATOMS: atom_id res chain seq x y z
N MET A 1 -8.12 -6.54 37.24
CA MET A 1 -8.33 -7.51 36.14
C MET A 1 -9.18 -6.95 35.01
N ILE A 2 -10.31 -6.36 35.33
CA ILE A 2 -11.22 -5.78 34.32
C ILE A 2 -10.55 -4.65 33.54
N GLN A 3 -9.80 -3.77 34.17
CA GLN A 3 -9.08 -2.66 33.53
C GLN A 3 -8.02 -3.15 32.54
N MET A 4 -7.30 -4.22 32.88
CA MET A 4 -6.24 -4.74 32.04
C MET A 4 -6.77 -5.44 30.79
N ASN A 5 -7.89 -6.15 30.91
CA ASN A 5 -8.59 -6.74 29.78
C ASN A 5 -9.13 -5.64 28.85
N ALA A 6 -9.61 -4.53 29.41
CA ALA A 6 -10.06 -3.38 28.65
C ALA A 6 -8.90 -2.70 27.89
N GLU A 7 -7.73 -2.60 28.54
CA GLU A 7 -6.53 -2.05 27.89
C GLU A 7 -6.04 -2.92 26.73
N ILE A 8 -6.03 -4.24 26.92
CA ILE A 8 -5.67 -5.19 25.85
C ILE A 8 -6.67 -5.11 24.70
N TYR A 9 -7.97 -5.08 25.01
CA TYR A 9 -9.03 -4.96 24.00
C TYR A 9 -8.86 -3.67 23.19
N LYS A 10 -8.60 -2.55 23.86
CA LYS A 10 -8.39 -1.25 23.22
C LYS A 10 -7.17 -1.27 22.31
N LEU A 11 -6.08 -1.89 22.77
CA LEU A 11 -4.86 -2.03 21.98
C LEU A 11 -5.11 -2.86 20.73
N ASP A 12 -5.84 -3.97 20.86
CA ASP A 12 -6.22 -4.84 19.74
C ASP A 12 -7.08 -4.08 18.72
N GLU A 13 -8.04 -3.30 19.19
CA GLU A 13 -8.89 -2.48 18.31
C GLU A 13 -8.08 -1.45 17.53
N GLN A 14 -7.16 -0.76 18.21
CA GLN A 14 -6.30 0.24 17.58
C GLN A 14 -5.39 -0.40 16.53
N PHE A 15 -4.84 -1.57 16.84
CA PHE A 15 -4.00 -2.31 15.91
C PHE A 15 -4.80 -2.73 14.67
N ASP A 16 -5.97 -3.36 14.87
CA ASP A 16 -6.82 -3.83 13.78
C ASP A 16 -7.27 -2.67 12.88
N LYS A 17 -7.64 -1.55 13.48
CA LYS A 17 -8.04 -0.35 12.74
C LYS A 17 -6.90 0.17 11.88
N LYS A 18 -5.71 0.27 12.45
CA LYS A 18 -4.52 0.75 11.73
C LYS A 18 -4.14 -0.18 10.59
N MET A 19 -4.18 -1.50 10.82
CA MET A 19 -3.86 -2.48 9.79
C MET A 19 -4.87 -2.44 8.64
N ARG A 20 -6.16 -2.22 8.93
CA ARG A 20 -7.18 -2.05 7.89
C ARG A 20 -6.96 -0.77 7.09
N GLU A 21 -6.59 0.33 7.73
CA GLU A 21 -6.29 1.59 7.06
C GLU A 21 -5.10 1.45 6.10
N LEU A 22 -4.04 0.77 6.54
CA LEU A 22 -2.86 0.51 5.73
C LEU A 22 -3.18 -0.38 4.54
N LYS A 23 -4.00 -1.41 4.75
CA LYS A 23 -4.45 -2.30 3.69
C LYS A 23 -5.25 -1.55 2.62
N LYS A 24 -6.16 -0.67 3.05
CA LYS A 24 -6.95 0.16 2.13
C LYS A 24 -6.08 1.07 1.28
N LYS A 25 -5.06 1.68 1.88
CA LYS A 25 -4.10 2.51 1.15
C LYS A 25 -3.35 1.70 0.11
N GLU A 26 -2.89 0.50 0.47
CA GLU A 26 -2.20 -0.40 -0.44
C GLU A 26 -3.09 -0.79 -1.62
N GLU A 27 -4.33 -1.21 -1.35
CA GLU A 27 -5.31 -1.56 -2.39
C GLU A 27 -5.59 -0.40 -3.32
N TYR A 28 -5.74 0.81 -2.76
CA TYR A 28 -5.96 2.02 -3.54
C TYR A 28 -4.80 2.30 -4.50
N LEU A 29 -3.56 2.16 -4.01
CA LEU A 29 -2.36 2.36 -4.83
C LEU A 29 -2.25 1.29 -5.92
N GLU A 30 -2.53 0.02 -5.60
CA GLU A 30 -2.52 -1.08 -6.55
C GLU A 30 -3.57 -0.88 -7.64
N ASP A 31 -4.78 -0.47 -7.25
CA ASP A 31 -5.87 -0.22 -8.19
C ASP A 31 -5.54 0.94 -9.13
N ASN A 32 -4.99 2.03 -8.60
CA ASN A 32 -4.56 3.18 -9.40
C ASN A 32 -3.46 2.79 -10.38
N LEU A 33 -2.49 2.00 -9.94
CA LEU A 33 -1.41 1.54 -10.79
C LEU A 33 -1.96 0.69 -11.93
N SER A 34 -2.82 -0.28 -11.61
CA SER A 34 -3.46 -1.14 -12.61
C SER A 34 -4.25 -0.32 -13.63
N TYR A 35 -5.01 0.67 -13.17
CA TYR A 35 -5.80 1.55 -14.03
C TYR A 35 -4.89 2.35 -14.99
N VAL A 36 -3.83 2.96 -14.48
CA VAL A 36 -2.92 3.78 -15.30
C VAL A 36 -2.20 2.92 -16.33
N LEU A 37 -1.68 1.76 -15.94
CA LEU A 37 -0.97 0.87 -16.86
C LEU A 37 -1.91 0.35 -17.95
N HIS A 38 -3.11 -0.06 -17.59
CA HIS A 38 -4.10 -0.55 -18.54
C HIS A 38 -4.57 0.55 -19.51
N SER A 39 -4.83 1.76 -18.98
CA SER A 39 -5.24 2.91 -19.79
C SER A 39 -4.15 3.33 -20.78
N THR A 40 -2.89 3.25 -20.35
CA THR A 40 -1.75 3.56 -21.23
C THR A 40 -1.67 2.55 -22.38
N GLU A 41 -1.82 1.25 -22.10
CA GLU A 41 -1.80 0.22 -23.13
C GLU A 41 -2.97 0.36 -24.10
N GLN A 42 -4.17 0.65 -23.59
CA GLN A 42 -5.34 0.88 -24.45
C GLN A 42 -5.15 2.08 -25.37
N LEU A 43 -4.60 3.16 -24.85
CA LEU A 43 -4.35 4.36 -25.64
C LEU A 43 -3.30 4.11 -26.73
N LYS A 44 -2.25 3.38 -26.42
CA LYS A 44 -1.24 2.96 -27.41
C LYS A 44 -1.85 2.09 -28.50
N ASP A 45 -2.65 1.10 -28.13
CA ASP A 45 -3.33 0.23 -29.07
C ASP A 45 -4.25 1.02 -30.00
N GLU A 46 -4.95 2.00 -29.47
CA GLU A 46 -5.82 2.87 -30.26
C GLU A 46 -5.03 3.73 -31.25
N ILE A 47 -3.89 4.27 -30.83
CA ILE A 47 -3.00 5.05 -31.71
C ILE A 47 -2.52 4.17 -32.89
N TYR A 48 -2.09 2.92 -32.61
CA TYR A 48 -1.67 1.99 -33.66
C TYR A 48 -2.81 1.64 -34.60
N ARG A 49 -4.01 1.46 -34.04
CA ARG A 49 -5.21 1.13 -34.84
C ARG A 49 -5.58 2.27 -35.80
N ILE A 50 -5.59 3.51 -35.30
CA ILE A 50 -5.93 4.68 -36.10
C ILE A 50 -4.88 4.92 -37.20
N ALA A 51 -3.63 4.69 -36.89
CA ALA A 51 -2.52 4.91 -37.83
C ALA A 51 -2.43 3.81 -38.91
N ASP A 52 -3.15 2.69 -38.75
CA ASP A 52 -3.21 1.57 -39.70
C ASP A 52 -1.82 1.09 -40.14
N GLY A 53 -0.91 0.95 -39.16
CA GLY A 53 0.43 0.44 -39.36
C GLY A 53 1.49 1.44 -39.81
N GLU A 54 1.12 2.68 -40.12
CA GLU A 54 2.06 3.74 -40.50
C GLU A 54 2.00 4.89 -39.49
N LEU A 55 2.94 4.87 -38.53
CA LEU A 55 3.04 5.93 -37.54
C LEU A 55 4.02 7.01 -38.01
N PRO A 56 3.62 8.30 -37.92
CA PRO A 56 4.59 9.39 -38.08
C PRO A 56 5.70 9.28 -37.02
N VAL A 57 6.88 9.81 -37.35
CA VAL A 57 8.04 9.78 -36.44
C VAL A 57 7.70 10.42 -35.09
N GLU A 58 6.94 11.51 -35.10
CA GLU A 58 6.50 12.22 -33.89
C GLU A 58 5.66 11.33 -32.98
N ALA A 59 4.84 10.45 -33.55
CA ALA A 59 3.99 9.54 -32.77
C ALA A 59 4.81 8.50 -32.02
N TYR A 60 5.93 8.04 -32.57
CA TYR A 60 6.83 7.12 -31.85
C TYR A 60 7.44 7.80 -30.62
N THR A 61 7.79 9.07 -30.74
CA THR A 61 8.30 9.87 -29.61
C THR A 61 7.24 10.00 -28.52
N ASP A 62 5.98 10.25 -28.89
CA ASP A 62 4.88 10.38 -27.97
C ASP A 62 4.60 9.05 -27.26
N ILE A 63 4.63 7.93 -27.99
CA ILE A 63 4.45 6.59 -27.40
C ILE A 63 5.58 6.27 -26.42
N PHE A 64 6.82 6.60 -26.79
CA PHE A 64 7.97 6.42 -25.88
C PHE A 64 7.79 7.23 -24.61
N GLN A 65 7.29 8.47 -24.72
CA GLN A 65 7.03 9.34 -23.57
C GLN A 65 5.93 8.74 -22.67
N MET A 66 4.88 8.20 -23.27
CA MET A 66 3.81 7.52 -22.53
C MET A 66 4.35 6.32 -21.73
N ASP A 67 5.19 5.51 -22.36
CA ASP A 67 5.82 4.36 -21.70
C ASP A 67 6.75 4.79 -20.56
N THR A 68 7.52 5.85 -20.78
CA THR A 68 8.40 6.42 -19.76
C THR A 68 7.59 6.93 -18.57
N ASN A 69 6.52 7.67 -18.82
CA ASN A 69 5.65 8.20 -17.77
C ASN A 69 4.99 7.07 -16.97
N ALA A 70 4.53 6.04 -17.66
CA ALA A 70 3.90 4.87 -17.02
C ALA A 70 4.91 4.14 -16.10
N GLU A 71 6.16 3.98 -16.56
CA GLU A 71 7.21 3.33 -15.78
C GLU A 71 7.62 4.17 -14.56
N LEU A 72 7.72 5.48 -14.70
CA LEU A 72 7.99 6.39 -13.58
C LEU A 72 6.87 6.33 -12.55
N PHE A 73 5.62 6.32 -13.00
CA PHE A 73 4.46 6.20 -12.12
C PHE A 73 4.47 4.86 -11.38
N ARG A 74 4.75 3.78 -12.09
CA ARG A 74 4.85 2.43 -11.51
C ARG A 74 5.90 2.40 -10.39
N LYS A 75 7.08 2.95 -10.67
CA LYS A 75 8.18 3.00 -9.71
C LYS A 75 7.78 3.76 -8.45
N GLU A 76 7.17 4.93 -8.62
CA GLU A 76 6.71 5.76 -7.51
C GLU A 76 5.67 5.04 -6.65
N VAL A 77 4.68 4.38 -7.28
CA VAL A 77 3.65 3.65 -6.57
C VAL A 77 4.25 2.47 -5.81
N LEU A 78 5.18 1.72 -6.43
CA LEU A 78 5.82 0.59 -5.75
C LEU A 78 6.65 1.05 -4.55
N GLU A 79 7.30 2.20 -4.62
CA GLU A 79 8.00 2.80 -3.47
C GLU A 79 7.02 3.13 -2.34
N GLN A 80 5.86 3.69 -2.66
CA GLN A 80 4.81 3.99 -1.66
C GLN A 80 4.26 2.71 -1.03
N ILE A 81 4.08 1.65 -1.81
CA ILE A 81 3.63 0.35 -1.29
C ILE A 81 4.69 -0.24 -0.34
N ASP A 82 5.96 -0.11 -0.68
CA ASP A 82 7.07 -0.54 0.20
C ASP A 82 7.05 0.24 1.51
N ASP A 83 6.81 1.56 1.47
CA ASP A 83 6.68 2.39 2.67
C ASP A 83 5.53 1.92 3.57
N ILE A 84 4.40 1.55 2.97
CA ILE A 84 3.26 0.99 3.71
C ILE A 84 3.64 -0.34 4.36
N SER A 85 4.37 -1.19 3.66
CA SER A 85 4.84 -2.47 4.19
C SER A 85 5.76 -2.27 5.40
N GLU A 86 6.68 -1.30 5.33
CA GLU A 86 7.55 -0.93 6.44
C GLU A 86 6.76 -0.38 7.63
N GLU A 87 5.79 0.50 7.37
CA GLU A 87 4.92 1.06 8.40
C GLU A 87 4.13 -0.05 9.09
N ARG A 88 3.61 -0.99 8.31
CA ARG A 88 2.88 -2.16 8.84
C ARG A 88 3.78 -2.98 9.78
N SER A 89 5.01 -3.24 9.38
CA SER A 89 5.97 -4.01 10.18
C SER A 89 6.31 -3.29 11.49
N LYS A 90 6.56 -1.99 11.44
CA LYS A 90 6.82 -1.17 12.63
C LYS A 90 5.62 -1.16 13.58
N PHE A 91 4.43 -1.01 13.03
CA PHE A 91 3.22 -0.95 13.84
C PHE A 91 2.94 -2.29 14.52
N ARG A 92 3.20 -3.39 13.82
CA ARG A 92 3.06 -4.74 14.39
C ARG A 92 4.06 -4.96 15.51
N TRP A 93 5.30 -4.53 15.31
CA TRP A 93 6.34 -4.64 16.34
C TRP A 93 5.96 -3.84 17.59
N ASP A 94 5.53 -2.60 17.42
CA ASP A 94 5.05 -1.75 18.52
C ASP A 94 3.89 -2.39 19.27
N TYR A 95 2.93 -2.95 18.52
CA TYR A 95 1.79 -3.65 19.11
C TYR A 95 2.24 -4.84 19.96
N GLU A 96 3.13 -5.66 19.44
CA GLU A 96 3.65 -6.84 20.16
C GLU A 96 4.40 -6.43 21.42
N GLU A 97 5.18 -5.36 21.36
CA GLU A 97 5.89 -4.81 22.52
C GLU A 97 4.93 -4.31 23.60
N GLN A 98 3.91 -3.55 23.20
CA GLN A 98 2.90 -3.03 24.12
C GLN A 98 2.08 -4.16 24.73
N LEU A 99 1.72 -5.16 23.94
CA LEU A 99 0.97 -6.32 24.40
C LEU A 99 1.80 -7.12 25.43
N ASP A 100 3.07 -7.34 25.13
CA ASP A 100 3.99 -8.04 26.04
C ASP A 100 4.13 -7.29 27.36
N ALA A 101 4.27 -5.96 27.31
CA ALA A 101 4.34 -5.12 28.49
C ALA A 101 3.07 -5.23 29.36
N LEU A 102 1.90 -5.29 28.74
CA LEU A 102 0.63 -5.45 29.44
C LEU A 102 0.53 -6.81 30.12
N TYR A 103 0.95 -7.87 29.44
CA TYR A 103 0.96 -9.23 30.04
C TYR A 103 1.95 -9.35 31.19
N LYS A 104 3.12 -8.75 31.10
CA LYS A 104 4.10 -8.71 32.18
C LYS A 104 3.57 -7.95 33.40
N LYS A 105 2.90 -6.85 33.18
CA LYS A 105 2.24 -6.06 34.22
C LYS A 105 1.14 -6.86 34.91
N LYS A 106 0.34 -7.60 34.13
CA LYS A 106 -0.71 -8.48 34.64
C LYS A 106 -0.13 -9.59 35.49
N ALA A 107 0.95 -10.23 35.04
CA ALA A 107 1.64 -11.30 35.81
C ALA A 107 2.18 -10.78 37.13
N LYS A 108 2.77 -9.59 37.17
CA LYS A 108 3.26 -8.96 38.40
C LYS A 108 2.12 -8.74 39.40
N LYS A 109 0.96 -8.24 38.94
CA LYS A 109 -0.21 -8.01 39.80
C LYS A 109 -0.77 -9.32 40.36
N GLN A 110 -0.73 -10.39 39.60
CA GLN A 110 -1.22 -11.70 40.04
C GLN A 110 -0.28 -12.36 41.08
N ASN A 111 1.02 -12.08 41.06
CA ASN A 111 2.01 -12.61 41.95
C ASN A 111 2.13 -11.86 43.29
N ASN A 112 1.51 -10.69 43.37
CA ASN A 112 1.43 -9.89 44.59
C ASN A 112 0.09 -10.09 45.29
#